data_5be9c209bc06648073081ff5d011514b
#
_entry.id   5be9c209bc06648073081ff5d011514b
#
_cell.length_a   1.000
_cell.length_b   1.000
_cell.length_c   1.000
_cell.angle_alpha   90.00
_cell.angle_beta   90.00
_cell.angle_gamma   90.00
#
_symmetry.space_group_name_H-M   'P 1'
#
loop_
_entity.id
_entity.type
_entity.pdbx_description
1 polymer ?
#
loop_
_entity_poly.entity_id
_entity_poly.type
_entity_poly.pdbx_seq_one_letter_code
_entity_poly.pdbx_strand_id
1 'polypeptide(L)'
;LKAGTPISYRAGDQPNNALSLNVFNPGEIASTAGTSGVVYGVLDQLDYDKLSRVNTFAHVNHTEEQMRLGVLLCINGTGILNSWLKHNFATSLSSYGDMNELASLSPIGSKGLSIIPFGNGAERVLENKDTRCSIHGINFNIHSNGDVLRAAQEAIVFSYEYGMNIMRDMGMDINVIRAGNANMFLSSIFRQSLASVSNATIELYDTDGAVGAARAAGMGIGFYEDSKEAFSSLEKIAVIEPELEKREQYLEAYERWQDHLKEII
;
A
#
# COMPACT_ATOMS: atom_id res chain seq x y z
N LEU A 1 22.86 -22.15 12.64
CA LEU A 1 22.23 -23.34 12.02
C LEU A 1 23.19 -24.52 12.11
N LYS A 2 22.64 -25.75 12.20
CA LYS A 2 23.44 -26.96 12.16
C LYS A 2 23.93 -27.23 10.71
N ALA A 3 25.11 -27.86 10.58
CA ALA A 3 25.57 -28.34 9.28
C ALA A 3 24.53 -29.31 8.68
N GLY A 4 24.22 -29.16 7.38
CA GLY A 4 23.21 -29.95 6.71
C GLY A 4 21.78 -29.43 6.81
N THR A 5 21.53 -28.27 7.46
CA THR A 5 20.22 -27.62 7.40
C THR A 5 19.89 -27.23 5.95
N PRO A 6 18.80 -27.73 5.35
CA PRO A 6 18.45 -27.43 3.97
C PRO A 6 18.07 -25.95 3.79
N ILE A 7 18.46 -25.37 2.68
CA ILE A 7 17.96 -24.08 2.22
C ILE A 7 16.88 -24.38 1.18
N SER A 8 15.65 -24.44 1.63
CA SER A 8 14.49 -24.91 0.84
C SER A 8 13.70 -23.77 0.19
N TYR A 9 13.99 -22.52 0.55
CA TYR A 9 13.33 -21.34 0.00
C TYR A 9 14.25 -20.13 0.03
N ARG A 10 14.12 -19.28 -0.98
CA ARG A 10 14.81 -17.99 -1.07
C ARG A 10 13.99 -17.02 -1.91
N ALA A 11 13.62 -15.88 -1.35
CA ALA A 11 13.00 -14.78 -2.08
C ALA A 11 13.41 -13.43 -1.47
N GLY A 12 13.07 -12.32 -2.13
CA GLY A 12 13.19 -10.98 -1.59
C GLY A 12 12.16 -10.72 -0.47
N ASP A 13 12.29 -9.57 0.19
CA ASP A 13 11.43 -9.16 1.30
C ASP A 13 9.95 -8.99 0.88
N GLN A 14 9.69 -8.37 -0.28
CA GLN A 14 8.33 -8.14 -0.75
C GLN A 14 7.60 -9.42 -1.19
N PRO A 15 8.20 -10.35 -1.95
CA PRO A 15 7.63 -11.68 -2.14
C PRO A 15 7.38 -12.44 -0.84
N ASN A 16 8.26 -12.33 0.17
CA ASN A 16 8.05 -12.92 1.49
C ASN A 16 6.84 -12.32 2.21
N ASN A 17 6.67 -11.00 2.11
CA ASN A 17 5.51 -10.33 2.68
C ASN A 17 4.21 -10.76 1.97
N ALA A 18 4.21 -10.81 0.65
CA ALA A 18 3.06 -11.29 -0.14
C ALA A 18 2.71 -12.74 0.22
N LEU A 19 3.72 -13.61 0.34
CA LEU A 19 3.53 -14.98 0.77
C LEU A 19 2.95 -15.04 2.18
N SER A 20 3.43 -14.22 3.13
CA SER A 20 2.90 -14.22 4.50
C SER A 20 1.39 -13.94 4.55
N LEU A 21 0.89 -13.16 3.60
CA LEU A 21 -0.51 -12.76 3.42
C LEU A 21 -1.30 -13.74 2.53
N ASN A 22 -0.72 -14.89 2.17
CA ASN A 22 -1.35 -15.87 1.28
C ASN A 22 -1.77 -15.29 -0.08
N VAL A 23 -0.90 -14.46 -0.67
CA VAL A 23 -1.11 -13.84 -1.99
C VAL A 23 -0.40 -14.68 -3.03
N PHE A 24 -1.16 -15.47 -3.80
CA PHE A 24 -0.66 -16.43 -4.79
C PHE A 24 -1.38 -16.35 -6.13
N ASN A 25 -2.60 -15.83 -6.14
CA ASN A 25 -3.46 -15.88 -7.32
C ASN A 25 -3.52 -14.52 -8.02
N PRO A 26 -3.78 -14.52 -9.34
CA PRO A 26 -4.03 -13.28 -10.09
C PRO A 26 -5.13 -12.45 -9.45
N GLY A 27 -4.92 -11.13 -9.42
CA GLY A 27 -5.86 -10.18 -8.78
C GLY A 27 -5.72 -10.06 -7.27
N GLU A 28 -4.94 -10.92 -6.60
CA GLU A 28 -4.62 -10.76 -5.18
C GLU A 28 -3.46 -9.76 -5.01
N ILE A 29 -3.62 -8.86 -4.05
CA ILE A 29 -2.66 -7.78 -3.75
C ILE A 29 -2.20 -7.91 -2.30
N ALA A 30 -0.89 -7.85 -2.09
CA ALA A 30 -0.29 -7.58 -0.80
C ALA A 30 0.14 -6.11 -0.73
N SER A 31 -0.09 -5.45 0.41
CA SER A 31 0.32 -4.07 0.60
C SER A 31 1.01 -3.86 1.94
N THR A 32 2.02 -2.99 1.94
CA THR A 32 2.64 -2.45 3.16
C THR A 32 2.70 -0.93 3.06
N ALA A 33 2.56 -0.25 4.20
CA ALA A 33 2.55 1.21 4.29
C ALA A 33 3.44 1.68 5.46
N GLY A 34 4.73 1.27 5.40
CA GLY A 34 5.77 1.67 6.33
C GLY A 34 6.38 3.02 5.95
N THR A 35 7.68 3.22 6.15
CA THR A 35 8.41 4.44 5.74
C THR A 35 8.15 4.74 4.27
N SER A 36 8.30 3.72 3.41
CA SER A 36 7.81 3.69 2.02
C SER A 36 6.59 2.79 1.91
N GLY A 37 5.80 3.00 0.87
CA GLY A 37 4.67 2.16 0.51
C GLY A 37 5.04 1.11 -0.52
N VAL A 38 4.39 -0.03 -0.44
CA VAL A 38 4.53 -1.10 -1.42
C VAL A 38 3.16 -1.67 -1.75
N VAL A 39 2.93 -1.90 -3.03
CA VAL A 39 1.85 -2.74 -3.55
C VAL A 39 2.49 -3.86 -4.37
N TYR A 40 2.13 -5.07 -4.05
CA TYR A 40 2.62 -6.27 -4.73
C TYR A 40 1.44 -7.10 -5.21
N GLY A 41 1.32 -7.29 -6.51
CA GLY A 41 0.23 -8.05 -7.11
C GLY A 41 0.72 -9.23 -7.93
N VAL A 42 -0.19 -10.14 -8.26
CA VAL A 42 0.09 -11.34 -9.06
C VAL A 42 -0.63 -11.27 -10.40
N LEU A 43 0.13 -11.51 -11.48
CA LEU A 43 -0.39 -11.70 -12.84
C LEU A 43 -0.16 -13.13 -13.32
N ASP A 44 -0.99 -13.61 -14.26
CA ASP A 44 -0.87 -14.89 -14.94
C ASP A 44 -0.60 -14.78 -16.45
N GLN A 45 -0.36 -13.57 -16.91
CA GLN A 45 0.03 -13.25 -18.28
C GLN A 45 1.35 -12.48 -18.32
N LEU A 46 2.10 -12.63 -19.41
CA LEU A 46 3.34 -11.89 -19.60
C LEU A 46 3.02 -10.45 -19.99
N ASP A 47 3.24 -9.56 -19.02
CA ASP A 47 3.13 -8.13 -19.25
C ASP A 47 4.16 -7.36 -18.41
N TYR A 48 4.46 -6.14 -18.82
CA TYR A 48 5.35 -5.22 -18.12
C TYR A 48 4.99 -3.76 -18.43
N ASP A 49 5.21 -2.89 -17.47
CA ASP A 49 5.04 -1.45 -17.69
C ASP A 49 6.15 -0.90 -18.59
N LYS A 50 5.79 -0.34 -19.76
CA LYS A 50 6.74 0.20 -20.76
C LYS A 50 7.56 1.37 -20.25
N LEU A 51 7.09 2.08 -19.23
CA LEU A 51 7.80 3.18 -18.58
C LEU A 51 8.63 2.72 -17.39
N SER A 52 8.62 1.41 -17.08
CA SER A 52 9.37 0.81 -15.96
C SER A 52 9.02 1.41 -14.59
N ARG A 53 7.77 1.84 -14.40
CA ARG A 53 7.25 2.40 -13.14
C ARG A 53 7.01 1.34 -12.08
N VAL A 54 6.85 0.09 -12.49
CA VAL A 54 6.77 -1.11 -11.65
C VAL A 54 7.80 -2.14 -12.09
N ASN A 55 8.14 -3.09 -11.20
CA ASN A 55 8.98 -4.23 -11.54
C ASN A 55 8.11 -5.47 -11.76
N THR A 56 8.41 -6.24 -12.79
CA THR A 56 7.79 -7.55 -13.05
C THR A 56 8.83 -8.64 -12.97
N PHE A 57 8.58 -9.72 -12.23
CA PHE A 57 9.47 -10.87 -12.08
C PHE A 57 8.67 -12.15 -11.73
N ALA A 58 9.31 -13.32 -11.79
CA ALA A 58 8.65 -14.56 -11.43
C ALA A 58 8.18 -14.54 -9.97
N HIS A 59 6.91 -14.83 -9.73
CA HIS A 59 6.37 -14.97 -8.38
C HIS A 59 6.80 -16.29 -7.75
N VAL A 60 6.71 -16.41 -6.43
CA VAL A 60 7.22 -17.55 -5.65
C VAL A 60 6.56 -18.90 -6.00
N ASN A 61 5.36 -18.88 -6.58
CA ASN A 61 4.64 -20.07 -7.06
C ASN A 61 4.61 -20.18 -8.60
N HIS A 62 5.50 -19.47 -9.30
CA HIS A 62 5.66 -19.62 -10.75
C HIS A 62 6.23 -21.00 -11.08
N THR A 63 5.62 -21.68 -12.05
CA THR A 63 6.12 -22.94 -12.63
C THR A 63 6.09 -22.86 -14.16
N GLU A 64 6.69 -23.85 -14.83
CA GLU A 64 6.65 -23.94 -16.30
C GLU A 64 5.21 -24.14 -16.82
N GLU A 65 4.37 -24.87 -16.06
CA GLU A 65 2.96 -25.15 -16.42
C GLU A 65 2.02 -24.01 -16.01
N GLN A 66 2.40 -23.23 -15.00
CA GLN A 66 1.56 -22.19 -14.44
C GLN A 66 2.31 -20.88 -14.26
N MET A 67 2.13 -19.97 -15.23
CA MET A 67 2.74 -18.65 -15.14
C MET A 67 2.16 -17.86 -13.95
N ARG A 68 3.04 -17.35 -13.10
CA ARG A 68 2.72 -16.40 -12.02
C ARG A 68 3.82 -15.36 -11.95
N LEU A 69 3.46 -14.11 -12.23
CA LEU A 69 4.38 -12.97 -12.19
C LEU A 69 4.03 -12.07 -11.02
N GLY A 70 5.03 -11.71 -10.26
CA GLY A 70 4.92 -10.69 -9.23
C GLY A 70 5.15 -9.30 -9.84
N VAL A 71 4.21 -8.39 -9.63
CA VAL A 71 4.33 -6.97 -10.02
C VAL A 71 4.52 -6.15 -8.77
N LEU A 72 5.67 -5.48 -8.68
CA LEU A 72 6.08 -4.71 -7.50
C LEU A 72 6.06 -3.22 -7.80
N LEU A 73 5.21 -2.50 -7.10
CA LEU A 73 5.14 -1.04 -7.05
C LEU A 73 5.74 -0.55 -5.72
N CYS A 74 6.69 0.38 -5.80
CA CYS A 74 7.23 1.09 -4.65
C CYS A 74 6.82 2.56 -4.70
N ILE A 75 6.43 3.11 -3.54
CA ILE A 75 5.95 4.49 -3.40
C ILE A 75 6.67 5.14 -2.23
N ASN A 76 7.45 6.17 -2.48
CA ASN A 76 7.96 7.04 -1.43
C ASN A 76 6.88 8.05 -0.99
N GLY A 77 7.14 8.75 0.12
CA GLY A 77 6.17 9.73 0.64
C GLY A 77 5.01 9.12 1.40
N THR A 78 5.18 7.93 1.95
CA THR A 78 4.15 7.20 2.71
C THR A 78 4.26 7.51 4.22
N GLY A 79 4.59 6.56 5.04
CA GLY A 79 4.72 6.74 6.49
C GLY A 79 5.79 7.76 6.89
N ILE A 80 6.78 8.03 6.01
CA ILE A 80 7.77 9.09 6.25
C ILE A 80 7.11 10.47 6.31
N LEU A 81 6.12 10.77 5.46
CA LEU A 81 5.35 12.01 5.53
C LEU A 81 4.58 12.09 6.85
N ASN A 82 3.91 11.01 7.25
CA ASN A 82 3.16 10.97 8.50
C ASN A 82 4.08 11.13 9.72
N SER A 83 5.26 10.52 9.69
CA SER A 83 6.29 10.68 10.72
C SER A 83 6.85 12.10 10.76
N TRP A 84 7.12 12.69 9.60
CA TRP A 84 7.60 14.07 9.52
C TRP A 84 6.59 15.05 10.11
N LEU A 85 5.30 14.89 9.80
CA LEU A 85 4.24 15.71 10.39
C LEU A 85 4.15 15.54 11.90
N LYS A 86 4.28 14.31 12.41
CA LYS A 86 4.30 14.04 13.86
C LYS A 86 5.40 14.81 14.57
N HIS A 87 6.60 14.83 14.01
CA HIS A 87 7.77 15.41 14.67
C HIS A 87 7.95 16.90 14.44
N ASN A 88 7.39 17.46 13.36
CA ASN A 88 7.65 18.85 12.98
C ASN A 88 6.40 19.74 12.97
N PHE A 89 5.19 19.18 12.81
CA PHE A 89 3.95 19.93 12.68
C PHE A 89 2.98 19.67 13.83
N ALA A 90 2.86 18.42 14.27
CA ALA A 90 1.92 17.98 15.31
C ALA A 90 2.65 17.68 16.64
N THR A 91 3.65 18.50 17.00
CA THR A 91 4.54 18.27 18.16
C THR A 91 3.84 18.27 19.51
N SER A 92 2.68 18.95 19.61
CA SER A 92 1.84 18.96 20.82
C SER A 92 1.03 17.69 21.04
N LEU A 93 0.87 16.85 20.01
CA LEU A 93 0.14 15.60 20.07
C LEU A 93 1.07 14.48 20.59
N SER A 94 0.58 13.60 21.47
CA SER A 94 1.43 12.58 22.11
C SER A 94 1.62 11.34 21.25
N SER A 95 0.64 10.98 20.42
CA SER A 95 0.63 9.74 19.65
C SER A 95 0.17 9.93 18.20
N TYR A 96 0.37 8.91 17.36
CA TYR A 96 -0.28 8.83 16.04
C TYR A 96 -1.80 8.65 16.17
N GLY A 97 -2.29 8.06 17.27
CA GLY A 97 -3.72 8.00 17.57
C GLY A 97 -4.33 9.38 17.67
N ASP A 98 -3.72 10.30 18.44
CA ASP A 98 -4.18 11.69 18.58
C ASP A 98 -4.18 12.43 17.24
N MET A 99 -3.17 12.16 16.38
CA MET A 99 -3.14 12.71 15.02
C MET A 99 -4.33 12.21 14.18
N ASN A 100 -4.64 10.92 14.28
CA ASN A 100 -5.77 10.32 13.56
C ASN A 100 -7.10 10.87 14.06
N GLU A 101 -7.27 11.04 15.37
CA GLU A 101 -8.46 11.66 15.95
C GLU A 101 -8.65 13.09 15.43
N LEU A 102 -7.60 13.91 15.46
CA LEU A 102 -7.67 15.27 14.96
C LEU A 102 -7.97 15.33 13.45
N ALA A 103 -7.35 14.45 12.67
CA ALA A 103 -7.60 14.34 11.23
C ALA A 103 -9.04 13.86 10.92
N SER A 104 -9.64 13.05 11.78
CA SER A 104 -11.02 12.55 11.59
C SER A 104 -12.08 13.64 11.68
N LEU A 105 -11.76 14.78 12.29
CA LEU A 105 -12.66 15.95 12.36
C LEU A 105 -12.74 16.71 11.03
N SER A 106 -11.79 16.49 10.12
CA SER A 106 -11.82 17.06 8.78
C SER A 106 -12.66 16.22 7.83
N PRO A 107 -13.42 16.82 6.92
CA PRO A 107 -14.17 16.09 5.91
C PRO A 107 -13.25 15.44 4.86
N ILE A 108 -13.80 14.50 4.09
CA ILE A 108 -13.14 13.94 2.90
C ILE A 108 -12.74 15.06 1.95
N GLY A 109 -11.52 14.97 1.40
CA GLY A 109 -10.94 15.99 0.53
C GLY A 109 -10.47 17.24 1.27
N SER A 110 -10.43 17.20 2.64
CA SER A 110 -9.78 18.22 3.49
C SER A 110 -10.15 19.65 3.14
N LYS A 111 -11.41 19.91 2.81
CA LYS A 111 -11.94 21.23 2.36
C LYS A 111 -11.20 21.80 1.13
N GLY A 112 -10.69 20.96 0.25
CA GLY A 112 -9.94 21.38 -0.94
C GLY A 112 -8.42 21.47 -0.76
N LEU A 113 -7.91 21.24 0.45
CA LEU A 113 -6.47 21.14 0.71
C LEU A 113 -5.93 19.84 0.12
N SER A 114 -4.84 19.94 -0.64
CA SER A 114 -4.19 18.78 -1.26
C SER A 114 -2.68 18.82 -1.00
N ILE A 115 -2.08 17.64 -0.80
CA ILE A 115 -0.64 17.48 -0.58
C ILE A 115 -0.08 16.51 -1.63
N ILE A 116 1.02 16.88 -2.28
CA ILE A 116 1.82 15.94 -3.07
C ILE A 116 2.93 15.41 -2.17
N PRO A 117 3.00 14.09 -1.86
CA PRO A 117 3.73 13.60 -0.69
C PRO A 117 5.20 13.26 -0.94
N PHE A 118 5.75 13.52 -2.12
CA PHE A 118 7.03 12.99 -2.57
C PHE A 118 8.26 13.80 -2.10
N GLY A 119 8.27 14.21 -0.82
CA GLY A 119 9.34 15.05 -0.24
C GLY A 119 10.73 14.42 -0.24
N ASN A 120 10.81 13.10 -0.31
CA ASN A 120 12.06 12.32 -0.43
C ASN A 120 12.16 11.56 -1.77
N GLY A 121 11.52 12.10 -2.82
CA GLY A 121 11.41 11.49 -4.14
C GLY A 121 10.19 10.60 -4.28
N ALA A 122 9.80 10.31 -5.51
CA ALA A 122 8.65 9.48 -5.87
C ALA A 122 9.04 8.08 -6.32
N GLU A 123 10.33 7.82 -6.53
CA GLU A 123 10.86 6.62 -7.16
C GLU A 123 10.29 6.38 -8.57
N ARG A 124 10.16 5.13 -8.95
CA ARG A 124 9.76 4.73 -10.30
C ARG A 124 8.32 5.12 -10.63
N VAL A 125 7.43 5.22 -9.65
CA VAL A 125 6.02 5.54 -9.90
C VAL A 125 5.83 6.83 -10.70
N LEU A 126 6.77 7.78 -10.57
CA LEU A 126 6.85 9.00 -11.39
C LEU A 126 8.13 9.03 -12.26
N GLU A 127 8.60 7.87 -12.74
CA GLU A 127 9.77 7.77 -13.61
C GLU A 127 11.04 8.43 -13.03
N ASN A 128 11.20 8.37 -11.69
CA ASN A 128 12.25 9.01 -10.90
C ASN A 128 12.32 10.54 -11.02
N LYS A 129 11.21 11.21 -11.38
CA LYS A 129 11.14 12.68 -11.37
C LYS A 129 11.23 13.22 -9.95
N ASP A 130 11.99 14.29 -9.76
CA ASP A 130 12.12 14.99 -8.46
C ASP A 130 11.02 16.05 -8.34
N THR A 131 9.87 15.64 -7.83
CA THR A 131 8.69 16.53 -7.66
C THR A 131 8.63 17.19 -6.30
N ARG A 132 9.32 16.64 -5.29
CA ARG A 132 9.28 17.07 -3.91
C ARG A 132 7.86 17.04 -3.29
N CYS A 133 7.76 17.52 -2.04
CA CYS A 133 6.47 17.69 -1.39
C CYS A 133 5.95 19.13 -1.64
N SER A 134 4.66 19.23 -1.95
CA SER A 134 3.99 20.52 -2.09
C SER A 134 2.59 20.50 -1.46
N ILE A 135 2.13 21.66 -1.03
CA ILE A 135 0.80 21.85 -0.42
C ILE A 135 0.03 22.83 -1.31
N HIS A 136 -1.15 22.43 -1.75
CA HIS A 136 -2.00 23.18 -2.67
C HIS A 136 -3.34 23.52 -2.01
N GLY A 137 -3.89 24.68 -2.35
CA GLY A 137 -5.22 25.10 -1.92
C GLY A 137 -5.33 25.52 -0.45
N ILE A 138 -4.21 25.74 0.26
CA ILE A 138 -4.27 26.18 1.67
C ILE A 138 -4.93 27.57 1.79
N ASN A 139 -5.89 27.69 2.71
CA ASN A 139 -6.56 28.94 3.06
C ASN A 139 -6.52 29.11 4.58
N PHE A 140 -5.82 30.15 5.04
CA PHE A 140 -5.57 30.36 6.47
C PHE A 140 -6.82 30.68 7.30
N ASN A 141 -7.94 31.01 6.64
CA ASN A 141 -9.20 31.29 7.34
C ASN A 141 -10.04 30.05 7.64
N ILE A 142 -9.81 28.93 6.92
CA ILE A 142 -10.67 27.74 7.03
C ILE A 142 -9.92 26.45 7.37
N HIS A 143 -8.62 26.35 7.06
CA HIS A 143 -7.87 25.15 7.29
C HIS A 143 -7.22 25.13 8.68
N SER A 144 -7.35 24.01 9.34
CA SER A 144 -6.76 23.69 10.65
C SER A 144 -5.68 22.60 10.53
N ASN A 145 -5.01 22.31 11.63
CA ASN A 145 -4.07 21.19 11.72
C ASN A 145 -4.73 19.85 11.33
N GLY A 146 -6.00 19.65 11.71
CA GLY A 146 -6.76 18.46 11.35
C GLY A 146 -6.91 18.28 9.85
N ASP A 147 -7.15 19.38 9.13
CA ASP A 147 -7.27 19.37 7.67
C ASP A 147 -5.94 19.00 7.00
N VAL A 148 -4.81 19.53 7.51
CA VAL A 148 -3.47 19.18 7.02
C VAL A 148 -3.13 17.71 7.27
N LEU A 149 -3.43 17.21 8.47
CA LEU A 149 -3.18 15.81 8.82
C LEU A 149 -4.05 14.85 7.99
N ARG A 150 -5.30 15.23 7.72
CA ARG A 150 -6.18 14.47 6.83
C ARG A 150 -5.67 14.50 5.39
N ALA A 151 -5.37 15.67 4.85
CA ALA A 151 -4.84 15.83 3.50
C ALA A 151 -3.56 15.01 3.27
N ALA A 152 -2.71 14.90 4.29
CA ALA A 152 -1.51 14.08 4.20
C ALA A 152 -1.82 12.57 4.11
N GLN A 153 -2.77 12.06 4.88
CA GLN A 153 -3.20 10.66 4.79
C GLN A 153 -3.88 10.37 3.45
N GLU A 154 -4.74 11.27 2.98
CA GLU A 154 -5.36 11.17 1.66
C GLU A 154 -4.31 11.23 0.54
N ALA A 155 -3.30 12.08 0.64
CA ALA A 155 -2.20 12.14 -0.32
C ALA A 155 -1.42 10.82 -0.44
N ILE A 156 -1.18 10.15 0.69
CA ILE A 156 -0.57 8.82 0.70
C ILE A 156 -1.50 7.82 -0.02
N VAL A 157 -2.78 7.80 0.31
CA VAL A 157 -3.79 6.95 -0.34
C VAL A 157 -3.86 7.20 -1.85
N PHE A 158 -3.88 8.46 -2.28
CA PHE A 158 -3.94 8.82 -3.69
C PHE A 158 -2.68 8.42 -4.45
N SER A 159 -1.52 8.41 -3.81
CA SER A 159 -0.29 7.86 -4.39
C SER A 159 -0.39 6.35 -4.62
N TYR A 160 -1.03 5.62 -3.71
CA TYR A 160 -1.31 4.18 -3.88
C TYR A 160 -2.27 3.95 -5.05
N GLU A 161 -3.38 4.69 -5.10
CA GLU A 161 -4.36 4.56 -6.17
C GLU A 161 -3.76 4.91 -7.53
N TYR A 162 -2.92 5.96 -7.61
CA TYR A 162 -2.18 6.30 -8.82
C TYR A 162 -1.29 5.15 -9.30
N GLY A 163 -0.55 4.53 -8.39
CA GLY A 163 0.29 3.37 -8.72
C GLY A 163 -0.52 2.10 -9.05
N MET A 164 -1.62 1.86 -8.35
CA MET A 164 -2.52 0.73 -8.66
C MET A 164 -3.19 0.87 -10.02
N ASN A 165 -3.44 2.10 -10.50
CA ASN A 165 -3.94 2.31 -11.87
C ASN A 165 -2.92 1.86 -12.92
N ILE A 166 -1.60 2.03 -12.68
CA ILE A 166 -0.57 1.45 -13.55
C ILE A 166 -0.69 -0.08 -13.61
N MET A 167 -0.96 -0.72 -12.47
CA MET A 167 -1.13 -2.17 -12.41
C MET A 167 -2.44 -2.62 -13.09
N ARG A 168 -3.51 -1.83 -13.00
CA ARG A 168 -4.77 -2.08 -13.75
C ARG A 168 -4.58 -1.95 -15.26
N ASP A 169 -3.78 -0.98 -15.72
CA ASP A 169 -3.43 -0.83 -17.14
C ASP A 169 -2.66 -2.04 -17.68
N MET A 170 -1.98 -2.80 -16.80
CA MET A 170 -1.34 -4.08 -17.09
C MET A 170 -2.31 -5.28 -17.02
N GLY A 171 -3.62 -5.03 -16.89
CA GLY A 171 -4.64 -6.08 -16.84
C GLY A 171 -4.87 -6.70 -15.46
N MET A 172 -4.39 -6.08 -14.38
CA MET A 172 -4.62 -6.57 -13.02
C MET A 172 -5.99 -6.11 -12.50
N ASP A 173 -6.84 -7.05 -12.12
CA ASP A 173 -8.13 -6.77 -11.49
C ASP A 173 -7.96 -6.73 -9.96
N ILE A 174 -7.98 -5.53 -9.38
CA ILE A 174 -7.69 -5.31 -7.96
C ILE A 174 -9.00 -5.26 -7.17
N ASN A 175 -9.38 -6.37 -6.54
CA ASN A 175 -10.61 -6.49 -5.76
C ASN A 175 -10.36 -6.61 -4.24
N VAL A 176 -9.21 -7.19 -3.86
CA VAL A 176 -8.84 -7.41 -2.46
C VAL A 176 -7.39 -6.99 -2.23
N ILE A 177 -7.19 -6.16 -1.22
CA ILE A 177 -5.86 -5.72 -0.74
C ILE A 177 -5.63 -6.37 0.62
N ARG A 178 -4.65 -7.27 0.72
CA ARG A 178 -4.24 -7.87 1.99
C ARG A 178 -3.05 -7.14 2.58
N ALA A 179 -3.10 -6.86 3.88
CA ALA A 179 -2.03 -6.15 4.58
C ALA A 179 -1.84 -6.68 6.00
N GLY A 180 -0.63 -6.51 6.53
CA GLY A 180 -0.39 -6.67 7.97
C GLY A 180 -1.04 -5.53 8.75
N ASN A 181 -1.56 -5.83 9.95
CA ASN A 181 -2.14 -4.82 10.85
C ASN A 181 -1.04 -3.98 11.51
N ALA A 182 -0.38 -3.13 10.72
CA ALA A 182 0.77 -2.35 11.14
C ALA A 182 0.87 -1.01 10.39
N ASN A 183 1.68 -0.09 10.91
CA ASN A 183 2.02 1.19 10.26
C ASN A 183 0.77 2.01 9.88
N MET A 184 0.67 2.52 8.64
CA MET A 184 -0.47 3.34 8.20
C MET A 184 -1.79 2.57 8.22
N PHE A 185 -1.77 1.23 8.10
CA PHE A 185 -2.99 0.42 8.23
C PHE A 185 -3.61 0.43 9.64
N LEU A 186 -2.91 0.97 10.65
CA LEU A 186 -3.50 1.25 11.97
C LEU A 186 -4.44 2.47 11.94
N SER A 187 -4.30 3.38 10.97
CA SER A 187 -5.21 4.50 10.80
C SER A 187 -6.50 4.07 10.11
N SER A 188 -7.64 4.33 10.76
CA SER A 188 -8.96 4.11 10.16
C SER A 188 -9.20 5.01 8.94
N ILE A 189 -8.67 6.24 8.95
CA ILE A 189 -8.74 7.16 7.81
C ILE A 189 -8.02 6.55 6.60
N PHE A 190 -6.76 6.13 6.79
CA PHE A 190 -5.96 5.56 5.70
C PHE A 190 -6.64 4.36 5.06
N ARG A 191 -6.98 3.34 5.87
CA ARG A 191 -7.58 2.10 5.35
C ARG A 191 -8.95 2.30 4.72
N GLN A 192 -9.81 3.15 5.32
CA GLN A 192 -11.13 3.43 4.77
C GLN A 192 -11.06 4.24 3.48
N SER A 193 -10.19 5.26 3.43
CA SER A 193 -9.98 6.05 2.23
C SER A 193 -9.40 5.20 1.09
N LEU A 194 -8.43 4.31 1.40
CA LEU A 194 -7.84 3.41 0.41
C LEU A 194 -8.88 2.42 -0.14
N ALA A 195 -9.66 1.79 0.73
CA ALA A 195 -10.73 0.88 0.31
C ALA A 195 -11.73 1.59 -0.61
N SER A 196 -12.17 2.80 -0.22
CA SER A 196 -13.22 3.53 -0.93
C SER A 196 -12.74 4.08 -2.28
N VAL A 197 -11.53 4.65 -2.37
CA VAL A 197 -11.01 5.19 -3.63
C VAL A 197 -10.68 4.09 -4.63
N SER A 198 -10.03 3.02 -4.17
CA SER A 198 -9.66 1.88 -5.02
C SER A 198 -10.81 0.96 -5.37
N ASN A 199 -11.94 1.09 -4.67
CA ASN A 199 -13.08 0.17 -4.75
C ASN A 199 -12.69 -1.29 -4.46
N ALA A 200 -11.79 -1.49 -3.50
CA ALA A 200 -11.27 -2.80 -3.11
C ALA A 200 -11.47 -3.05 -1.61
N THR A 201 -11.82 -4.27 -1.24
CA THR A 201 -11.88 -4.69 0.16
C THR A 201 -10.47 -4.80 0.74
N ILE A 202 -10.24 -4.25 1.93
CA ILE A 202 -8.97 -4.42 2.64
C ILE A 202 -9.13 -5.49 3.71
N GLU A 203 -8.27 -6.49 3.67
CA GLU A 203 -8.18 -7.53 4.68
C GLU A 203 -6.89 -7.36 5.50
N LEU A 204 -7.01 -7.25 6.83
CA LEU A 204 -5.89 -7.11 7.74
C LEU A 204 -5.59 -8.42 8.45
N TYR A 205 -4.30 -8.75 8.53
CA TYR A 205 -3.80 -10.01 9.09
C TYR A 205 -2.72 -9.77 10.14
N ASP A 206 -2.60 -10.72 11.09
CA ASP A 206 -1.49 -10.77 12.05
C ASP A 206 -0.33 -11.59 11.49
N THR A 207 0.45 -10.98 10.61
CA THR A 207 1.60 -11.61 9.97
C THR A 207 2.61 -10.59 9.47
N ASP A 208 3.82 -11.04 9.19
CA ASP A 208 4.90 -10.26 8.57
C ASP A 208 5.75 -11.12 7.61
N GLY A 209 6.69 -10.46 6.92
CA GLY A 209 7.55 -11.14 5.95
C GLY A 209 8.47 -12.20 6.56
N ALA A 210 8.82 -12.13 7.85
CA ALA A 210 9.63 -13.16 8.51
C ALA A 210 8.83 -14.44 8.71
N VAL A 211 7.58 -14.33 9.13
CA VAL A 211 6.62 -15.44 9.20
C VAL A 211 6.41 -16.05 7.80
N GLY A 212 6.29 -15.19 6.77
CA GLY A 212 6.21 -15.64 5.37
C GLY A 212 7.41 -16.48 4.96
N ALA A 213 8.62 -16.00 5.20
CA ALA A 213 9.84 -16.73 4.88
C ALA A 213 9.94 -18.08 5.62
N ALA A 214 9.59 -18.13 6.90
CA ALA A 214 9.58 -19.36 7.69
C ALA A 214 8.56 -20.37 7.16
N ARG A 215 7.34 -19.89 6.83
CA ARG A 215 6.26 -20.71 6.25
C ARG A 215 6.66 -21.30 4.89
N ALA A 216 7.24 -20.47 4.02
CA ALA A 216 7.73 -20.92 2.72
C ALA A 216 8.87 -21.94 2.83
N ALA A 217 9.78 -21.76 3.78
CA ALA A 217 10.84 -22.73 4.04
C ALA A 217 10.26 -24.08 4.51
N GLY A 218 9.23 -24.06 5.34
CA GLY A 218 8.48 -25.26 5.75
C GLY A 218 7.79 -25.96 4.58
N MET A 219 7.14 -25.19 3.69
CA MET A 219 6.55 -25.74 2.47
C MET A 219 7.60 -26.39 1.57
N GLY A 220 8.75 -25.75 1.40
CA GLY A 220 9.82 -26.24 0.53
C GLY A 220 10.50 -27.53 0.98
N ILE A 221 10.42 -27.91 2.26
CA ILE A 221 10.91 -29.20 2.78
C ILE A 221 9.80 -30.22 3.02
N GLY A 222 8.54 -29.89 2.67
CA GLY A 222 7.40 -30.78 2.91
C GLY A 222 7.02 -30.89 4.40
N PHE A 223 7.28 -29.85 5.21
CA PHE A 223 6.83 -29.80 6.60
C PHE A 223 5.30 -29.67 6.68
N TYR A 224 4.71 -28.96 5.74
CA TYR A 224 3.26 -28.87 5.54
C TYR A 224 2.84 -29.80 4.40
N GLU A 225 1.68 -30.46 4.53
CA GLU A 225 1.14 -31.34 3.49
C GLU A 225 0.73 -30.53 2.23
N ASP A 226 0.18 -29.34 2.44
CA ASP A 226 -0.24 -28.44 1.37
C ASP A 226 -0.23 -26.96 1.81
N SER A 227 -0.57 -26.05 0.90
CA SER A 227 -0.67 -24.62 1.19
C SER A 227 -1.80 -24.32 2.18
N LYS A 228 -2.89 -25.08 2.19
CA LYS A 228 -4.01 -24.87 3.11
C LYS A 228 -3.58 -25.10 4.56
N GLU A 229 -2.80 -26.16 4.79
CA GLU A 229 -2.22 -26.43 6.10
C GLU A 229 -1.23 -25.32 6.50
N ALA A 230 -0.36 -24.92 5.57
CA ALA A 230 0.63 -23.87 5.81
C ALA A 230 0.02 -22.52 6.23
N PHE A 231 -1.19 -22.21 5.77
CA PHE A 231 -1.91 -20.97 6.08
C PHE A 231 -3.06 -21.15 7.08
N SER A 232 -3.25 -22.35 7.67
CA SER A 232 -4.34 -22.62 8.61
C SER A 232 -4.32 -21.75 9.86
N SER A 233 -3.14 -21.27 10.25
CA SER A 233 -2.93 -20.34 11.39
C SER A 233 -2.93 -18.88 11.00
N LEU A 234 -3.17 -18.53 9.73
CA LEU A 234 -3.23 -17.13 9.29
C LEU A 234 -4.56 -16.52 9.72
N GLU A 235 -4.51 -15.62 10.72
CA GLU A 235 -5.69 -15.02 11.33
C GLU A 235 -6.02 -13.68 10.67
N LYS A 236 -7.27 -13.55 10.18
CA LYS A 236 -7.80 -12.28 9.67
C LYS A 236 -8.34 -11.45 10.83
N ILE A 237 -7.74 -10.28 11.07
CA ILE A 237 -8.08 -9.39 12.18
C ILE A 237 -9.27 -8.51 11.85
N ALA A 238 -9.33 -7.98 10.63
CA ALA A 238 -10.37 -7.05 10.20
C ALA A 238 -10.59 -7.11 8.68
N VAL A 239 -11.79 -6.72 8.29
CA VAL A 239 -12.19 -6.48 6.90
C VAL A 239 -12.73 -5.06 6.82
N ILE A 240 -12.27 -4.29 5.85
CA ILE A 240 -12.70 -2.93 5.59
C ILE A 240 -13.28 -2.89 4.18
N GLU A 241 -14.60 -2.72 4.10
CA GLU A 241 -15.32 -2.59 2.84
C GLU A 241 -15.31 -1.13 2.34
N PRO A 242 -15.36 -0.91 1.01
CA PRO A 242 -15.52 0.42 0.44
C PRO A 242 -16.82 1.09 0.93
N GLU A 243 -16.76 2.36 1.30
CA GLU A 243 -17.95 3.20 1.56
C GLU A 243 -18.47 3.76 0.21
N LEU A 244 -19.32 3.00 -0.46
CA LEU A 244 -19.78 3.32 -1.81
C LEU A 244 -20.51 4.66 -1.89
N GLU A 245 -21.28 5.02 -0.86
CA GLU A 245 -22.00 6.29 -0.76
C GLU A 245 -21.08 7.52 -0.61
N LYS A 246 -19.84 7.31 -0.18
CA LYS A 246 -18.83 8.38 -0.06
C LYS A 246 -17.79 8.34 -1.17
N ARG A 247 -17.84 7.34 -2.02
CA ARG A 247 -16.81 7.10 -3.05
C ARG A 247 -16.66 8.28 -4.00
N GLU A 248 -17.74 8.93 -4.38
CA GLU A 248 -17.71 10.11 -5.26
C GLU A 248 -16.86 11.25 -4.64
N GLN A 249 -17.01 11.51 -3.34
CA GLN A 249 -16.22 12.52 -2.63
C GLN A 249 -14.70 12.19 -2.64
N TYR A 250 -14.36 10.90 -2.49
CA TYR A 250 -12.97 10.46 -2.58
C TYR A 250 -12.42 10.60 -4.01
N LEU A 251 -13.22 10.29 -5.02
CA LEU A 251 -12.81 10.42 -6.42
C LEU A 251 -12.61 11.89 -6.82
N GLU A 252 -13.48 12.80 -6.43
CA GLU A 252 -13.30 14.24 -6.65
C GLU A 252 -12.02 14.76 -5.97
N ALA A 253 -11.71 14.30 -4.77
CA ALA A 253 -10.49 14.66 -4.06
C ALA A 253 -9.25 14.08 -4.77
N TYR A 254 -9.34 12.85 -5.28
CA TYR A 254 -8.29 12.20 -6.04
C TYR A 254 -8.04 12.88 -7.39
N GLU A 255 -9.07 13.24 -8.14
CA GLU A 255 -8.96 13.99 -9.40
C GLU A 255 -8.25 15.33 -9.18
N ARG A 256 -8.64 16.09 -8.17
CA ARG A 256 -7.96 17.34 -7.79
C ARG A 256 -6.49 17.12 -7.45
N TRP A 257 -6.17 16.04 -6.71
CA TRP A 257 -4.80 15.65 -6.41
C TRP A 257 -4.01 15.32 -7.68
N GLN A 258 -4.61 14.58 -8.62
CA GLN A 258 -3.98 14.27 -9.91
C GLN A 258 -3.72 15.54 -10.75
N ASP A 259 -4.61 16.51 -10.72
CA ASP A 259 -4.42 17.77 -11.45
C ASP A 259 -3.21 18.53 -10.88
N HIS A 260 -3.08 18.65 -9.57
CA HIS A 260 -1.88 19.21 -8.95
C HIS A 260 -0.61 18.41 -9.24
N LEU A 261 -0.70 17.09 -9.30
CA LEU A 261 0.43 16.26 -9.68
C LEU A 261 0.86 16.54 -11.13
N LYS A 262 -0.08 16.64 -12.08
CA LYS A 262 0.21 16.95 -13.50
C LYS A 262 0.90 18.31 -13.69
N GLU A 263 0.64 19.28 -12.82
CA GLU A 263 1.28 20.61 -12.88
C GLU A 263 2.77 20.57 -12.53
N ILE A 264 3.24 19.54 -11.85
CA ILE A 264 4.60 19.44 -11.32
C ILE A 264 5.45 18.34 -11.94
N ILE A 265 4.87 17.46 -12.75
CA ILE A 265 5.58 16.40 -13.50
C ILE A 265 5.64 16.74 -14.98
#